data_89fd868cfc6e3fc5432e151aa754b1cd
#
_entry.id   89fd868cfc6e3fc5432e151aa754b1cd
#
_cell.length_a   1.000
_cell.length_b   1.000
_cell.length_c   1.000
_cell.angle_alpha   90.00
_cell.angle_beta   90.00
_cell.angle_gamma   90.00
#
_symmetry.space_group_name_H-M   'P 1'
#
loop_
_entity.id
_entity.type
_entity.pdbx_description
1 polymer ?
#
loop_
_entity_poly.entity_id
_entity_poly.type
_entity_poly.pdbx_seq_one_letter_code
_entity_poly.pdbx_strand_id
1 'polypeptide(L)'
;SGGPHGFSTQQLQPLGDILFAPDMQLLMHSAGEDLDVFLGLWKRLPSNLFDTQIAASLVGFDRQMGLQRLLMDIIGVELSKEETRSDWLQRPLTARQLHYAEADVKYLHQVADILQQKLQQTGRESWFAEECQQLVAKYQHKTPDEWLYLGFGSGWKLKPALQGALRHLASWREQTARQHNIPKTFIAKDANLYALVEKQPSSKALLSELGFQGSQIR
;
A
#
# COMPACT_ATOMS: atom_id res chain seq x y z
N SER A 1 -13.17 6.07 -13.59
CA SER A 1 -14.22 5.54 -14.49
C SER A 1 -14.76 4.28 -13.84
N GLY A 2 -15.96 4.39 -13.24
CA GLY A 2 -16.62 3.25 -12.61
C GLY A 2 -16.91 2.18 -13.65
N GLY A 3 -16.48 0.95 -13.38
CA GLY A 3 -16.99 -0.21 -14.08
C GLY A 3 -18.51 -0.35 -13.86
N PRO A 4 -19.20 -1.24 -14.55
CA PRO A 4 -20.68 -1.32 -14.59
C PRO A 4 -21.36 -1.53 -13.22
N HIS A 5 -20.61 -1.66 -12.13
CA HIS A 5 -21.09 -1.84 -10.75
C HIS A 5 -20.36 -0.97 -9.71
N GLY A 6 -19.57 0.02 -10.11
CA GLY A 6 -18.79 0.89 -9.20
C GLY A 6 -19.49 2.24 -8.96
N PHE A 7 -19.34 2.79 -7.75
CA PHE A 7 -19.77 4.15 -7.46
C PHE A 7 -18.87 5.17 -8.19
N SER A 8 -19.49 6.25 -8.68
CA SER A 8 -18.73 7.40 -9.16
C SER A 8 -18.08 8.15 -7.99
N THR A 9 -17.00 8.90 -8.24
CA THR A 9 -16.37 9.75 -7.23
C THR A 9 -17.39 10.72 -6.61
N GLN A 10 -18.34 11.23 -7.40
CA GLN A 10 -19.40 12.13 -6.92
C GLN A 10 -20.34 11.44 -5.93
N GLN A 11 -20.69 10.17 -6.16
CA GLN A 11 -21.52 9.39 -5.22
C GLN A 11 -20.79 9.07 -3.91
N LEU A 12 -19.45 8.99 -3.94
CA LEU A 12 -18.61 8.76 -2.77
C LEU A 12 -18.21 10.06 -2.05
N GLN A 13 -18.54 11.23 -2.57
CA GLN A 13 -18.16 12.51 -1.99
C GLN A 13 -18.61 12.68 -0.52
N PRO A 14 -19.87 12.33 -0.13
CA PRO A 14 -20.28 12.44 1.27
C PRO A 14 -19.43 11.61 2.24
N LEU A 15 -18.98 10.42 1.81
CA LEU A 15 -18.06 9.62 2.59
C LEU A 15 -16.70 10.32 2.72
N GLY A 16 -16.18 10.87 1.64
CA GLY A 16 -14.92 11.64 1.65
C GLY A 16 -15.00 12.85 2.58
N ASP A 17 -16.12 13.55 2.63
CA ASP A 17 -16.31 14.72 3.50
C ASP A 17 -16.27 14.33 4.99
N ILE A 18 -16.76 13.14 5.35
CA ILE A 18 -16.64 12.58 6.70
C ILE A 18 -15.19 12.15 6.99
N LEU A 19 -14.59 11.35 6.11
CA LEU A 19 -13.25 10.79 6.33
C LEU A 19 -12.15 11.86 6.45
N PHE A 20 -12.31 12.99 5.77
CA PHE A 20 -11.32 14.07 5.76
C PHE A 20 -11.75 15.31 6.55
N ALA A 21 -12.76 15.20 7.42
CA ALA A 21 -13.11 16.26 8.34
C ALA A 21 -11.93 16.54 9.30
N PRO A 22 -11.67 17.82 9.66
CA PRO A 22 -10.49 18.20 10.45
C PRO A 22 -10.43 17.55 11.85
N ASP A 23 -11.58 17.24 12.42
CA ASP A 23 -11.77 16.61 13.74
C ASP A 23 -11.88 15.07 13.67
N MET A 24 -11.90 14.51 12.47
CA MET A 24 -11.95 13.06 12.28
C MET A 24 -10.57 12.42 12.45
N GLN A 25 -10.46 11.47 13.35
CA GLN A 25 -9.30 10.56 13.41
C GLN A 25 -9.60 9.27 12.68
N LEU A 26 -8.77 8.92 11.70
CA LEU A 26 -8.88 7.63 11.00
C LEU A 26 -8.01 6.58 11.68
N LEU A 27 -8.66 5.52 12.18
CA LEU A 27 -7.99 4.34 12.70
C LEU A 27 -7.79 3.33 11.58
N MET A 28 -6.56 2.97 11.33
CA MET A 28 -6.19 2.05 10.26
C MET A 28 -5.11 1.06 10.73
N HIS A 29 -4.89 0.01 9.97
CA HIS A 29 -3.77 -0.90 10.17
C HIS A 29 -2.99 -1.05 8.87
N SER A 30 -1.74 -0.57 8.84
CA SER A 30 -0.90 -0.58 7.62
C SER A 30 -1.51 0.25 6.48
N ALA A 31 -1.83 1.51 6.76
CA ALA A 31 -2.64 2.41 5.93
C ALA A 31 -2.08 2.74 4.53
N GLY A 32 -0.87 2.27 4.18
CA GLY A 32 -0.18 2.69 2.97
C GLY A 32 -1.00 2.55 1.69
N GLU A 33 -1.62 1.39 1.45
CA GLU A 33 -2.41 1.15 0.24
C GLU A 33 -3.71 1.95 0.24
N ASP A 34 -4.32 2.16 1.42
CA ASP A 34 -5.54 2.96 1.57
C ASP A 34 -5.29 4.44 1.24
N LEU A 35 -4.12 4.98 1.63
CA LEU A 35 -3.74 6.35 1.28
C LEU A 35 -3.62 6.55 -0.24
N ASP A 36 -3.14 5.55 -0.98
CA ASP A 36 -3.15 5.57 -2.45
C ASP A 36 -4.58 5.58 -3.02
N VAL A 37 -5.49 4.80 -2.43
CA VAL A 37 -6.92 4.79 -2.81
C VAL A 37 -7.55 6.16 -2.54
N PHE A 38 -7.29 6.74 -1.38
CA PHE A 38 -7.82 8.08 -1.03
C PHE A 38 -7.34 9.15 -2.01
N LEU A 39 -6.05 9.18 -2.34
CA LEU A 39 -5.53 10.06 -3.37
C LEU A 39 -6.12 9.79 -4.74
N GLY A 40 -6.33 8.53 -5.08
CA GLY A 40 -6.96 8.14 -6.34
C GLY A 40 -8.38 8.68 -6.47
N LEU A 41 -9.19 8.50 -5.45
CA LEU A 41 -10.62 8.82 -5.45
C LEU A 41 -10.90 10.30 -5.16
N TRP A 42 -10.33 10.85 -4.09
CA TRP A 42 -10.72 12.18 -3.58
C TRP A 42 -9.64 13.25 -3.72
N LYS A 43 -8.41 12.88 -4.16
CA LYS A 43 -7.25 13.79 -4.20
C LYS A 43 -6.95 14.43 -2.83
N ARG A 44 -7.33 13.74 -1.76
CA ARG A 44 -7.19 14.16 -0.37
C ARG A 44 -6.57 13.04 0.45
N LEU A 45 -5.91 13.41 1.54
CA LEU A 45 -5.37 12.51 2.55
C LEU A 45 -5.87 12.92 3.93
N PRO A 46 -5.95 12.00 4.92
CA PRO A 46 -6.38 12.32 6.26
C PRO A 46 -5.36 13.25 6.94
N SER A 47 -5.86 14.19 7.72
CA SER A 47 -5.03 15.08 8.56
C SER A 47 -4.64 14.43 9.88
N ASN A 48 -5.44 13.47 10.35
CA ASN A 48 -5.26 12.78 11.63
C ASN A 48 -5.40 11.27 11.42
N LEU A 49 -4.25 10.60 11.25
CA LEU A 49 -4.15 9.16 11.06
C LEU A 49 -3.63 8.51 12.35
N PHE A 50 -4.29 7.44 12.79
CA PHE A 50 -3.78 6.50 13.77
C PHE A 50 -3.55 5.14 13.09
N ASP A 51 -2.30 4.84 12.77
CA ASP A 51 -1.94 3.53 12.20
C ASP A 51 -1.50 2.58 13.32
N THR A 52 -2.31 1.55 13.56
CA THR A 52 -2.05 0.57 14.64
C THR A 52 -0.79 -0.26 14.39
N GLN A 53 -0.32 -0.44 13.15
CA GLN A 53 0.94 -1.13 12.87
C GLN A 53 2.15 -0.26 13.29
N ILE A 54 2.11 1.04 13.03
CA ILE A 54 3.13 1.99 13.47
C ILE A 54 3.14 2.04 15.00
N ALA A 55 1.98 2.23 15.63
CA ALA A 55 1.86 2.26 17.09
C ALA A 55 2.43 0.98 17.73
N ALA A 56 2.06 -0.19 17.23
CA ALA A 56 2.56 -1.48 17.70
C ALA A 56 4.08 -1.57 17.61
N SER A 57 4.68 -1.17 16.49
CA SER A 57 6.13 -1.21 16.30
C SER A 57 6.88 -0.34 17.32
N LEU A 58 6.30 0.80 17.69
CA LEU A 58 6.90 1.72 18.65
C LEU A 58 6.79 1.24 20.10
N VAL A 59 5.86 0.34 20.41
CA VAL A 59 5.70 -0.20 21.77
C VAL A 59 6.25 -1.63 21.92
N GLY A 60 7.07 -2.09 20.97
CA GLY A 60 7.87 -3.31 21.09
C GLY A 60 7.34 -4.54 20.37
N PHE A 61 6.30 -4.42 19.54
CA PHE A 61 5.86 -5.49 18.64
C PHE A 61 6.70 -5.50 17.34
N ASP A 62 6.57 -6.56 16.54
CA ASP A 62 7.26 -6.68 15.26
C ASP A 62 6.90 -5.53 14.30
N ARG A 63 7.91 -5.01 13.59
CA ARG A 63 7.78 -3.78 12.77
C ARG A 63 6.71 -3.85 11.68
N GLN A 64 6.41 -5.02 11.14
CA GLN A 64 5.41 -5.23 10.08
C GLN A 64 4.40 -6.29 10.51
N MET A 65 4.00 -6.24 11.80
CA MET A 65 3.02 -7.18 12.33
C MET A 65 1.69 -7.00 11.61
N GLY A 66 1.13 -8.08 11.09
CA GLY A 66 -0.21 -8.08 10.49
C GLY A 66 -1.31 -8.00 11.54
N LEU A 67 -2.47 -7.47 11.17
CA LEU A 67 -3.60 -7.22 12.07
C LEU A 67 -4.02 -8.45 12.87
N GLN A 68 -4.15 -9.61 12.23
CA GLN A 68 -4.56 -10.85 12.90
C GLN A 68 -3.64 -11.22 14.07
N ARG A 69 -2.32 -11.13 13.85
CA ARG A 69 -1.34 -11.42 14.88
C ARG A 69 -1.41 -10.38 15.99
N LEU A 70 -1.57 -9.10 15.63
CA LEU A 70 -1.71 -8.01 16.59
C LEU A 70 -2.94 -8.19 17.48
N LEU A 71 -4.10 -8.56 16.92
CA LEU A 71 -5.32 -8.82 17.67
C LEU A 71 -5.16 -10.01 18.61
N MET A 72 -4.53 -11.09 18.16
CA MET A 72 -4.25 -12.25 18.99
C MET A 72 -3.33 -11.89 20.18
N ASP A 73 -2.25 -11.16 19.91
CA ASP A 73 -1.24 -10.84 20.92
C ASP A 73 -1.73 -9.77 21.92
N ILE A 74 -2.64 -8.85 21.55
CA ILE A 74 -3.12 -7.78 22.43
C ILE A 74 -4.41 -8.14 23.16
N ILE A 75 -5.38 -8.74 22.45
CA ILE A 75 -6.74 -8.96 22.98
C ILE A 75 -7.21 -10.41 22.90
N GLY A 76 -6.37 -11.34 22.43
CA GLY A 76 -6.68 -12.77 22.34
C GLY A 76 -7.74 -13.12 21.28
N VAL A 77 -7.99 -12.24 20.30
CA VAL A 77 -8.96 -12.46 19.23
C VAL A 77 -8.31 -13.08 18.02
N GLU A 78 -8.84 -14.23 17.58
CA GLU A 78 -8.42 -14.88 16.34
C GLU A 78 -9.35 -14.48 15.19
N LEU A 79 -8.79 -13.93 14.10
CA LEU A 79 -9.52 -13.64 12.87
C LEU A 79 -9.33 -14.76 11.85
N SER A 80 -10.42 -15.12 11.14
CA SER A 80 -10.36 -16.04 10.00
C SER A 80 -9.54 -15.46 8.85
N LYS A 81 -8.82 -16.33 8.11
CA LYS A 81 -8.08 -15.96 6.88
C LYS A 81 -8.82 -16.33 5.60
N GLU A 82 -10.03 -16.83 5.70
CA GLU A 82 -10.71 -17.53 4.59
C GLU A 82 -10.94 -16.64 3.37
N GLU A 83 -11.21 -15.36 3.56
CA GLU A 83 -11.59 -14.44 2.48
C GLU A 83 -10.45 -13.55 1.96
N THR A 84 -9.22 -13.69 2.46
CA THR A 84 -8.06 -12.84 2.07
C THR A 84 -7.77 -12.88 0.56
N ARG A 85 -8.09 -14.00 -0.11
CA ARG A 85 -7.83 -14.23 -1.54
C ARG A 85 -9.10 -14.40 -2.37
N SER A 86 -10.27 -14.07 -1.81
CA SER A 86 -11.54 -14.16 -2.53
C SER A 86 -11.65 -13.05 -3.60
N ASP A 87 -12.59 -13.20 -4.52
CA ASP A 87 -12.86 -12.17 -5.53
C ASP A 87 -13.65 -11.00 -4.91
N TRP A 88 -12.92 -9.97 -4.48
CA TRP A 88 -13.49 -8.74 -3.92
C TRP A 88 -14.13 -7.80 -4.96
N LEU A 89 -14.00 -8.12 -6.26
CA LEU A 89 -14.69 -7.37 -7.32
C LEU A 89 -16.10 -7.89 -7.58
N GLN A 90 -16.42 -9.09 -7.12
CA GLN A 90 -17.76 -9.67 -7.23
C GLN A 90 -18.81 -8.76 -6.56
N ARG A 91 -19.96 -8.63 -7.20
CA ARG A 91 -21.15 -7.94 -6.65
C ARG A 91 -22.42 -8.77 -6.85
N PRO A 92 -23.26 -8.88 -5.80
CA PRO A 92 -23.05 -8.42 -4.42
C PRO A 92 -21.93 -9.21 -3.71
N LEU A 93 -21.34 -8.61 -2.67
CA LEU A 93 -20.43 -9.34 -1.79
C LEU A 93 -21.18 -10.46 -1.06
N THR A 94 -20.50 -11.57 -0.82
CA THR A 94 -21.06 -12.69 -0.03
C THR A 94 -21.17 -12.32 1.45
N ALA A 95 -22.01 -13.02 2.20
CA ALA A 95 -22.11 -12.83 3.65
C ALA A 95 -20.76 -13.08 4.37
N ARG A 96 -19.93 -14.02 3.87
CA ARG A 96 -18.58 -14.29 4.39
C ARG A 96 -17.64 -13.11 4.17
N GLN A 97 -17.64 -12.53 2.95
CA GLN A 97 -16.85 -11.35 2.65
C GLN A 97 -17.25 -10.14 3.51
N LEU A 98 -18.56 -9.92 3.70
CA LEU A 98 -19.05 -8.84 4.56
C LEU A 98 -18.61 -9.06 6.02
N HIS A 99 -18.73 -10.28 6.53
CA HIS A 99 -18.29 -10.61 7.89
C HIS A 99 -16.77 -10.45 8.06
N TYR A 100 -16.00 -10.85 7.05
CA TYR A 100 -14.55 -10.66 7.04
C TYR A 100 -14.18 -9.16 7.09
N ALA A 101 -14.79 -8.34 6.21
CA ALA A 101 -14.55 -6.90 6.18
C ALA A 101 -14.98 -6.20 7.49
N GLU A 102 -16.08 -6.64 8.10
CA GLU A 102 -16.50 -6.16 9.43
C GLU A 102 -15.45 -6.51 10.50
N ALA A 103 -14.94 -7.74 10.48
CA ALA A 103 -13.99 -8.23 11.47
C ALA A 103 -12.65 -7.47 11.40
N ASP A 104 -12.21 -7.05 10.22
CA ASP A 104 -10.98 -6.27 10.02
C ASP A 104 -11.02 -4.88 10.69
N VAL A 105 -12.21 -4.31 10.91
CA VAL A 105 -12.37 -2.99 11.54
C VAL A 105 -12.92 -3.03 12.95
N LYS A 106 -13.67 -4.08 13.30
CA LYS A 106 -14.44 -4.20 14.55
C LYS A 106 -13.61 -3.98 15.82
N TYR A 107 -12.39 -4.47 15.82
CA TYR A 107 -11.52 -4.48 17.00
C TYR A 107 -10.47 -3.35 16.99
N LEU A 108 -10.42 -2.54 15.93
CA LEU A 108 -9.39 -1.50 15.80
C LEU A 108 -9.43 -0.47 16.91
N HIS A 109 -10.63 -0.04 17.35
CA HIS A 109 -10.78 0.91 18.46
C HIS A 109 -10.16 0.37 19.77
N GLN A 110 -10.50 -0.86 20.14
CA GLN A 110 -9.98 -1.47 21.35
C GLN A 110 -8.45 -1.61 21.32
N VAL A 111 -7.90 -2.01 20.19
CA VAL A 111 -6.44 -2.13 20.01
C VAL A 111 -5.78 -0.75 20.01
N ALA A 112 -6.38 0.25 19.37
CA ALA A 112 -5.86 1.61 19.33
C ALA A 112 -5.79 2.20 20.75
N ASP A 113 -6.82 2.03 21.58
CA ASP A 113 -6.84 2.50 22.96
C ASP A 113 -5.71 1.88 23.80
N ILE A 114 -5.49 0.57 23.67
CA ILE A 114 -4.41 -0.15 24.37
C ILE A 114 -3.04 0.34 23.90
N LEU A 115 -2.86 0.50 22.59
CA LEU A 115 -1.62 0.99 22.01
C LEU A 115 -1.34 2.43 22.39
N GLN A 116 -2.38 3.29 22.42
CA GLN A 116 -2.26 4.68 22.87
C GLN A 116 -1.78 4.76 24.32
N GLN A 117 -2.36 3.95 25.23
CA GLN A 117 -1.90 3.87 26.62
C GLN A 117 -0.44 3.42 26.72
N LYS A 118 -0.01 2.44 25.91
CA LYS A 118 1.39 1.99 25.89
C LYS A 118 2.34 3.06 25.34
N LEU A 119 1.93 3.82 24.33
CA LEU A 119 2.70 4.96 23.81
C LEU A 119 2.88 6.02 24.89
N GLN A 120 1.83 6.36 25.65
CA GLN A 120 1.88 7.29 26.80
C GLN A 120 2.84 6.79 27.88
N GLN A 121 2.70 5.54 28.29
CA GLN A 121 3.56 4.94 29.32
C GLN A 121 5.04 4.92 28.94
N THR A 122 5.34 4.82 27.63
CA THR A 122 6.72 4.80 27.12
C THR A 122 7.23 6.18 26.66
N GLY A 123 6.38 7.23 26.73
CA GLY A 123 6.72 8.59 26.27
C GLY A 123 6.96 8.69 24.76
N ARG A 124 6.34 7.84 23.95
CA ARG A 124 6.57 7.74 22.49
C ARG A 124 5.46 8.33 21.63
N GLU A 125 4.55 9.11 22.21
CA GLU A 125 3.42 9.71 21.48
C GLU A 125 3.89 10.67 20.39
N SER A 126 4.91 11.48 20.65
CA SER A 126 5.46 12.40 19.66
C SER A 126 6.10 11.67 18.48
N TRP A 127 6.82 10.59 18.73
CA TRP A 127 7.40 9.75 17.68
C TRP A 127 6.31 9.09 16.83
N PHE A 128 5.26 8.60 17.47
CA PHE A 128 4.11 8.02 16.79
C PHE A 128 3.41 9.05 15.87
N ALA A 129 3.17 10.27 16.38
CA ALA A 129 2.56 11.33 15.59
C ALA A 129 3.44 11.71 14.38
N GLU A 130 4.76 11.79 14.57
CA GLU A 130 5.71 12.09 13.51
C GLU A 130 5.72 10.98 12.44
N GLU A 131 5.79 9.71 12.83
CA GLU A 131 5.77 8.58 11.89
C GLU A 131 4.47 8.52 11.06
N CYS A 132 3.31 8.77 11.68
CA CYS A 132 2.04 8.86 10.95
C CYS A 132 2.02 10.05 9.98
N GLN A 133 2.55 11.22 10.39
CA GLN A 133 2.67 12.38 9.51
C GLN A 133 3.62 12.11 8.33
N GLN A 134 4.77 11.48 8.58
CA GLN A 134 5.72 11.09 7.54
C GLN A 134 5.10 10.10 6.55
N LEU A 135 4.32 9.13 7.04
CA LEU A 135 3.58 8.22 6.19
C LEU A 135 2.65 8.98 5.24
N VAL A 136 1.81 9.89 5.76
CA VAL A 136 0.90 10.71 4.96
C VAL A 136 1.67 11.60 3.98
N ALA A 137 2.73 12.29 4.43
CA ALA A 137 3.56 13.17 3.61
C ALA A 137 4.21 12.43 2.43
N LYS A 138 4.64 11.20 2.64
CA LYS A 138 5.19 10.33 1.57
C LYS A 138 4.19 10.15 0.42
N TYR A 139 2.90 10.09 0.70
CA TYR A 139 1.86 9.95 -0.32
C TYR A 139 1.45 11.31 -0.93
N GLN A 140 1.57 12.41 -0.19
CA GLN A 140 1.37 13.76 -0.73
C GLN A 140 2.40 14.11 -1.80
N HIS A 141 3.65 13.74 -1.55
CA HIS A 141 4.78 14.04 -2.43
C HIS A 141 5.17 12.80 -3.22
N LYS A 142 4.28 12.38 -4.17
CA LYS A 142 4.64 11.27 -5.06
C LYS A 142 5.95 11.58 -5.77
N THR A 143 6.89 10.67 -5.64
CA THR A 143 8.14 10.72 -6.40
C THR A 143 7.80 10.83 -7.89
N PRO A 144 8.27 11.86 -8.62
CA PRO A 144 8.10 11.95 -10.06
C PRO A 144 8.58 10.69 -10.76
N ASP A 145 7.92 10.29 -11.84
CA ASP A 145 8.21 9.02 -12.52
C ASP A 145 9.69 8.90 -12.93
N GLU A 146 10.33 10.01 -13.27
CA GLU A 146 11.74 10.10 -13.61
C GLU A 146 12.72 9.81 -12.45
N TRP A 147 12.25 9.86 -11.20
CA TRP A 147 13.04 9.57 -10.00
C TRP A 147 12.76 8.20 -9.39
N LEU A 148 11.77 7.44 -9.91
CA LEU A 148 11.40 6.13 -9.40
C LEU A 148 12.56 5.13 -9.40
N TYR A 149 13.50 5.26 -10.32
CA TYR A 149 14.68 4.40 -10.39
C TYR A 149 15.60 4.49 -9.17
N LEU A 150 15.55 5.59 -8.43
CA LEU A 150 16.33 5.76 -7.19
C LEU A 150 15.86 4.83 -6.06
N GLY A 151 14.61 4.35 -6.11
CA GLY A 151 14.07 3.36 -5.18
C GLY A 151 14.60 1.93 -5.40
N PHE A 152 15.34 1.68 -6.47
CA PHE A 152 15.96 0.38 -6.70
C PHE A 152 17.23 0.24 -5.87
N GLY A 153 17.20 -0.61 -4.85
CA GLY A 153 18.24 -0.72 -3.81
C GLY A 153 19.67 -0.90 -4.31
N SER A 154 19.89 -1.44 -5.52
CA SER A 154 21.20 -1.58 -6.15
C SER A 154 21.39 -0.67 -7.37
N GLY A 155 20.42 0.16 -7.72
CA GLY A 155 20.45 1.02 -8.91
C GLY A 155 21.65 1.98 -8.94
N TRP A 156 22.06 2.47 -7.78
CA TRP A 156 23.22 3.36 -7.63
C TRP A 156 24.57 2.70 -8.00
N LYS A 157 24.66 1.37 -8.00
CA LYS A 157 25.87 0.61 -8.39
C LYS A 157 26.05 0.51 -9.91
N LEU A 158 24.99 0.78 -10.68
CA LEU A 158 25.03 0.72 -12.13
C LEU A 158 25.86 1.89 -12.70
N LYS A 159 26.51 1.64 -13.83
CA LYS A 159 27.16 2.70 -14.63
C LYS A 159 26.15 3.75 -15.06
N PRO A 160 26.49 5.03 -15.23
CA PRO A 160 25.56 6.11 -15.55
C PRO A 160 24.65 5.82 -16.76
N ALA A 161 25.17 5.22 -17.83
CA ALA A 161 24.37 4.84 -18.99
C ALA A 161 23.28 3.81 -18.65
N LEU A 162 23.59 2.84 -17.76
CA LEU A 162 22.64 1.83 -17.30
C LEU A 162 21.62 2.41 -16.30
N GLN A 163 22.02 3.39 -15.49
CA GLN A 163 21.08 4.14 -14.66
C GLN A 163 20.06 4.89 -15.50
N GLY A 164 20.47 5.48 -16.62
CA GLY A 164 19.57 6.09 -17.60
C GLY A 164 18.54 5.09 -18.16
N ALA A 165 18.99 3.88 -18.52
CA ALA A 165 18.10 2.82 -18.98
C ALA A 165 17.12 2.38 -17.86
N LEU A 166 17.59 2.22 -16.63
CA LEU A 166 16.74 1.88 -15.48
C LEU A 166 15.68 2.95 -15.22
N ARG A 167 16.05 4.23 -15.32
CA ARG A 167 15.13 5.38 -15.21
C ARG A 167 13.99 5.27 -16.20
N HIS A 168 14.28 5.02 -17.48
CA HIS A 168 13.27 4.86 -18.52
C HIS A 168 12.36 3.66 -18.26
N LEU A 169 12.93 2.50 -17.90
CA LEU A 169 12.16 1.30 -17.63
C LEU A 169 11.28 1.44 -16.37
N ALA A 170 11.77 2.09 -15.32
CA ALA A 170 11.00 2.33 -14.11
C ALA A 170 9.80 3.26 -14.39
N SER A 171 10.01 4.34 -15.13
CA SER A 171 8.96 5.28 -15.56
C SER A 171 7.94 4.58 -16.47
N TRP A 172 8.40 3.86 -17.50
CA TRP A 172 7.52 3.07 -18.38
C TRP A 172 6.64 2.08 -17.60
N ARG A 173 7.24 1.31 -16.68
CA ARG A 173 6.50 0.34 -15.88
C ARG A 173 5.38 1.00 -15.07
N GLU A 174 5.68 2.11 -14.42
CA GLU A 174 4.71 2.85 -13.61
C GLU A 174 3.57 3.40 -14.47
N GLN A 175 3.89 4.01 -15.62
CA GLN A 175 2.89 4.54 -16.55
C GLN A 175 2.00 3.43 -17.11
N THR A 176 2.60 2.30 -17.52
CA THR A 176 1.87 1.14 -18.03
C THR A 176 0.94 0.55 -16.97
N ALA A 177 1.42 0.42 -15.73
CA ALA A 177 0.61 -0.07 -14.61
C ALA A 177 -0.61 0.83 -14.36
N ARG A 178 -0.43 2.16 -14.39
CA ARG A 178 -1.53 3.14 -14.27
C ARG A 178 -2.51 3.07 -15.43
N GLN A 179 -2.03 2.96 -16.67
CA GLN A 179 -2.89 2.86 -17.85
C GLN A 179 -3.79 1.64 -17.83
N HIS A 180 -3.26 0.51 -17.38
CA HIS A 180 -4.00 -0.75 -17.30
C HIS A 180 -4.71 -0.96 -15.95
N ASN A 181 -4.54 -0.05 -15.00
CA ASN A 181 -5.07 -0.15 -13.63
C ASN A 181 -4.71 -1.49 -12.96
N ILE A 182 -3.45 -1.88 -13.04
CA ILE A 182 -2.91 -3.10 -12.42
C ILE A 182 -1.66 -2.80 -11.59
N PRO A 183 -1.33 -3.63 -10.60
CA PRO A 183 -0.10 -3.49 -9.82
C PRO A 183 1.14 -3.50 -10.72
N LYS A 184 2.11 -2.60 -10.45
CA LYS A 184 3.37 -2.50 -11.22
C LYS A 184 4.17 -3.79 -11.26
N THR A 185 4.03 -4.64 -10.25
CA THR A 185 4.67 -5.96 -10.19
C THR A 185 4.12 -6.96 -11.20
N PHE A 186 2.91 -6.71 -11.73
CA PHE A 186 2.32 -7.52 -12.83
C PHE A 186 2.95 -7.16 -14.17
N ILE A 187 3.40 -5.90 -14.33
CA ILE A 187 4.18 -5.50 -15.50
C ILE A 187 5.59 -6.10 -15.43
N ALA A 188 6.33 -5.82 -14.34
CA ALA A 188 7.65 -6.39 -14.09
C ALA A 188 8.05 -6.18 -12.62
N LYS A 189 8.74 -7.14 -12.02
CA LYS A 189 9.35 -6.98 -10.69
C LYS A 189 10.61 -6.13 -10.78
N ASP A 190 11.03 -5.52 -9.67
CA ASP A 190 12.25 -4.72 -9.60
C ASP A 190 13.49 -5.52 -10.06
N ALA A 191 13.61 -6.77 -9.62
CA ALA A 191 14.70 -7.66 -10.02
C ALA A 191 14.73 -7.92 -11.54
N ASN A 192 13.55 -8.03 -12.19
CA ASN A 192 13.49 -8.21 -13.64
C ASN A 192 13.97 -6.96 -14.39
N LEU A 193 13.55 -5.76 -13.96
CA LEU A 193 14.01 -4.51 -14.60
C LEU A 193 15.50 -4.29 -14.40
N TYR A 194 16.02 -4.59 -13.21
CA TYR A 194 17.45 -4.51 -12.93
C TYR A 194 18.24 -5.46 -13.83
N ALA A 195 17.80 -6.73 -13.96
CA ALA A 195 18.43 -7.73 -14.81
C ALA A 195 18.36 -7.35 -16.31
N LEU A 196 17.26 -6.73 -16.76
CA LEU A 196 17.14 -6.19 -18.13
C LEU A 196 18.24 -5.18 -18.43
N VAL A 197 18.43 -4.23 -17.54
CA VAL A 197 19.42 -3.16 -17.71
C VAL A 197 20.84 -3.72 -17.65
N GLU A 198 21.12 -4.65 -16.76
CA GLU A 198 22.46 -5.22 -16.58
C GLU A 198 22.84 -6.15 -17.73
N LYS A 199 21.91 -7.02 -18.17
CA LYS A 199 22.19 -8.06 -19.16
C LYS A 199 21.87 -7.67 -20.60
N GLN A 200 21.08 -6.61 -20.81
CA GLN A 200 20.73 -6.06 -22.13
C GLN A 200 20.31 -7.17 -23.13
N PRO A 201 19.27 -7.97 -22.84
CA PRO A 201 18.89 -9.10 -23.67
C PRO A 201 18.50 -8.66 -25.08
N SER A 202 19.02 -9.34 -26.10
CA SER A 202 18.77 -9.05 -27.51
C SER A 202 17.67 -9.93 -28.13
N SER A 203 17.06 -10.83 -27.36
CA SER A 203 16.03 -11.74 -27.86
C SER A 203 14.92 -12.00 -26.84
N LYS A 204 13.74 -12.40 -27.32
CA LYS A 204 12.62 -12.82 -26.47
C LYS A 204 12.95 -14.04 -25.61
N ALA A 205 13.78 -14.95 -26.10
CA ALA A 205 14.22 -16.13 -25.33
C ALA A 205 14.99 -15.70 -24.08
N LEU A 206 15.92 -14.76 -24.20
CA LEU A 206 16.67 -14.22 -23.08
C LEU A 206 15.78 -13.46 -22.06
N LEU A 207 14.68 -12.84 -22.50
CA LEU A 207 13.69 -12.25 -21.58
C LEU A 207 13.03 -13.32 -20.69
N SER A 208 12.70 -14.49 -21.26
CA SER A 208 12.14 -15.61 -20.48
C SER A 208 13.13 -16.10 -19.42
N GLU A 209 14.42 -16.17 -19.75
CA GLU A 209 15.48 -16.54 -18.80
C GLU A 209 15.63 -15.52 -17.66
N LEU A 210 15.28 -14.24 -17.89
CA LEU A 210 15.24 -13.18 -16.89
C LEU A 210 13.96 -13.21 -16.03
N GLY A 211 13.08 -14.20 -16.24
CA GLY A 211 11.87 -14.41 -15.45
C GLY A 211 10.66 -13.61 -15.93
N PHE A 212 10.68 -13.07 -17.15
CA PHE A 212 9.49 -12.49 -17.77
C PHE A 212 8.56 -13.60 -18.27
N GLN A 213 7.27 -13.45 -18.02
CA GLN A 213 6.25 -14.39 -18.48
C GLN A 213 5.79 -14.06 -19.91
N GLY A 214 5.22 -15.03 -20.61
CA GLY A 214 4.79 -14.88 -22.00
C GLY A 214 3.85 -13.70 -22.26
N SER A 215 3.01 -13.33 -21.28
CA SER A 215 2.14 -12.13 -21.32
C SER A 215 2.91 -10.82 -21.30
N GLN A 216 4.12 -10.80 -20.73
CA GLN A 216 4.99 -9.63 -20.60
C GLN A 216 5.96 -9.48 -21.80
N ILE A 217 6.11 -10.52 -22.64
CA ILE A 217 7.08 -10.61 -23.76
C ILE A 217 6.41 -10.34 -25.11
N ARG A 218 5.10 -10.17 -25.16
CA ARG A 218 4.33 -9.98 -26.42
C ARG A 218 4.56 -8.65 -27.11
#